data_e495c1002880023da722ec89430a94ae
#
_entry.id   e495c1002880023da722ec89430a94ae
#
_cell.length_a   1.000
_cell.length_b   1.000
_cell.length_c   1.000
_cell.angle_alpha   90.00
_cell.angle_beta   90.00
_cell.angle_gamma   90.00
#
_symmetry.space_group_name_H-M   'P 1'
#
loop_
_entity.id
_entity.type
_entity.pdbx_description
1 polymer ?
#
loop_
_entity_poly.entity_id
_entity_poly.type
_entity_poly.pdbx_seq_one_letter_code
_entity_poly.pdbx_strand_id
1 'polypeptide(L)'
;MSNFEQFQQKLSHFGQTVYSSASAMGHAAHTASTRQHFSSDELMKMENEYGAHNYHPLPVVFDRAHGTRVWDPEGKEYLDFLSAYSAVNHGHCHPAVVGTLIAQAQKLTLSSRAFYNSVFAQFAKRVTELLKYDMVLPMNTGAEAVETAMKLARKWAYVKKGVPEDKARVLSAT
;
A
#
# COMPACT_ATOMS: atom_id res chain seq x y z
N MET A 1 -28.56 9.78 30.08
CA MET A 1 -27.58 9.36 29.06
C MET A 1 -27.21 10.59 28.22
N SER A 2 -25.92 10.90 28.15
CA SER A 2 -25.45 12.02 27.33
C SER A 2 -25.61 11.69 25.84
N ASN A 3 -25.69 12.71 24.97
CA ASN A 3 -25.72 12.51 23.51
C ASN A 3 -24.51 11.68 23.00
N PHE A 4 -23.41 11.73 23.74
CA PHE A 4 -22.20 10.95 23.44
C PHE A 4 -22.39 9.45 23.74
N GLU A 5 -23.04 9.11 24.85
CA GLU A 5 -23.32 7.70 25.18
C GLU A 5 -24.32 7.06 24.21
N GLN A 6 -25.32 7.83 23.75
CA GLN A 6 -26.25 7.39 22.71
C GLN A 6 -25.55 7.17 21.37
N PHE A 7 -24.59 8.03 21.01
CA PHE A 7 -23.78 7.89 19.81
C PHE A 7 -22.88 6.66 19.89
N GLN A 8 -22.21 6.43 21.00
CA GLN A 8 -21.39 5.23 21.26
C GLN A 8 -22.21 3.94 21.16
N GLN A 9 -23.41 3.91 21.73
CA GLN A 9 -24.30 2.77 21.69
C GLN A 9 -24.79 2.49 20.26
N LYS A 10 -25.10 3.53 19.46
CA LYS A 10 -25.45 3.39 18.04
C LYS A 10 -24.28 2.88 17.21
N LEU A 11 -23.05 3.34 17.45
CA LEU A 11 -21.84 2.87 16.76
C LEU A 11 -21.56 1.39 17.10
N SER A 12 -21.71 0.99 18.35
CA SER A 12 -21.54 -0.40 18.79
C SER A 12 -22.57 -1.33 18.11
N HIS A 13 -23.82 -0.91 18.07
CA HIS A 13 -24.89 -1.68 17.42
C HIS A 13 -24.69 -1.77 15.91
N PHE A 14 -24.31 -0.66 15.25
CA PHE A 14 -23.98 -0.65 13.84
C PHE A 14 -22.77 -1.55 13.52
N GLY A 15 -21.73 -1.50 14.34
CA GLY A 15 -20.54 -2.35 14.21
C GLY A 15 -20.88 -3.83 14.34
N GLN A 16 -21.73 -4.22 15.31
CA GLN A 16 -22.18 -5.61 15.48
C GLN A 16 -23.04 -6.08 14.30
N THR A 17 -23.91 -5.22 13.77
CA THR A 17 -24.76 -5.56 12.61
C THR A 17 -23.93 -5.74 11.35
N VAL A 18 -22.95 -4.86 11.11
CA VAL A 18 -22.02 -4.96 9.97
C VAL A 18 -21.14 -6.21 10.10
N TYR A 19 -20.64 -6.50 11.31
CA TYR A 19 -19.78 -7.66 11.54
C TYR A 19 -20.53 -8.98 11.36
N SER A 20 -21.79 -9.08 11.85
CA SER A 20 -22.64 -10.27 11.64
C SER A 20 -23.01 -10.46 10.16
N SER A 21 -23.30 -9.37 9.44
CA SER A 21 -23.55 -9.39 7.99
C SER A 21 -22.32 -9.80 7.20
N ALA A 22 -21.14 -9.28 7.56
CA ALA A 22 -19.87 -9.63 6.93
C ALA A 22 -19.46 -11.08 7.20
N SER A 23 -19.72 -11.58 8.41
CA SER A 23 -19.50 -13.00 8.75
C SER A 23 -20.42 -13.94 7.94
N ALA A 24 -21.69 -13.55 7.77
CA ALA A 24 -22.62 -14.30 6.92
C ALA A 24 -22.25 -14.24 5.43
N MET A 25 -21.78 -13.09 4.96
CA MET A 25 -21.26 -12.91 3.59
C MET A 25 -19.92 -13.62 3.36
N GLY A 26 -19.06 -13.70 4.38
CA GLY A 26 -17.78 -14.40 4.30
C GLY A 26 -17.91 -15.90 4.04
N HIS A 27 -19.00 -16.52 4.49
CA HIS A 27 -19.34 -17.92 4.16
C HIS A 27 -20.00 -18.08 2.78
N ALA A 28 -20.64 -17.04 2.26
CA ALA A 28 -21.27 -17.04 0.93
C ALA A 28 -20.28 -16.62 -0.20
N ALA A 29 -19.24 -15.88 0.12
CA ALA A 29 -18.26 -15.38 -0.88
C ALA A 29 -17.28 -16.46 -1.38
N HIS A 30 -17.35 -17.69 -0.86
CA HIS A 30 -16.65 -18.85 -1.43
C HIS A 30 -17.48 -19.63 -2.47
N THR A 31 -18.72 -19.18 -2.76
CA THR A 31 -19.39 -19.63 -3.97
C THR A 31 -18.68 -18.94 -5.14
N ALA A 32 -18.03 -19.74 -5.99
CA ALA A 32 -17.35 -19.33 -7.19
C ALA A 32 -18.09 -18.20 -7.90
N SER A 33 -17.64 -16.96 -7.71
CA SER A 33 -17.80 -15.94 -8.70
C SER A 33 -17.25 -16.56 -9.98
N THR A 34 -18.05 -16.76 -11.00
CA THR A 34 -17.60 -17.03 -12.35
C THR A 34 -16.80 -15.79 -12.77
N ARG A 35 -15.52 -15.74 -12.40
CA ARG A 35 -14.61 -14.72 -12.88
C ARG A 35 -14.63 -14.86 -14.39
N GLN A 36 -15.14 -13.84 -15.06
CA GLN A 36 -15.05 -13.75 -16.51
C GLN A 36 -13.55 -13.84 -16.84
N HIS A 37 -13.16 -14.88 -17.57
CA HIS A 37 -11.77 -15.10 -17.94
C HIS A 37 -11.50 -14.28 -19.19
N PHE A 38 -10.72 -13.22 -19.04
CA PHE A 38 -10.25 -12.40 -20.16
C PHE A 38 -8.87 -12.86 -20.60
N SER A 39 -8.63 -12.84 -21.90
CA SER A 39 -7.29 -13.03 -22.47
C SER A 39 -6.39 -11.81 -22.23
N SER A 40 -5.09 -11.99 -22.39
CA SER A 40 -4.13 -10.89 -22.34
C SER A 40 -4.47 -9.77 -23.32
N ASP A 41 -4.87 -10.11 -24.54
CA ASP A 41 -5.24 -9.15 -25.58
C ASP A 41 -6.51 -8.34 -25.17
N GLU A 42 -7.50 -9.00 -24.62
CA GLU A 42 -8.71 -8.33 -24.14
C GLU A 42 -8.40 -7.38 -22.97
N LEU A 43 -7.56 -7.79 -22.03
CA LEU A 43 -7.16 -6.96 -20.89
C LEU A 43 -6.35 -5.75 -21.35
N MET A 44 -5.37 -5.93 -22.24
CA MET A 44 -4.60 -4.82 -22.81
C MET A 44 -5.48 -3.84 -23.60
N LYS A 45 -6.46 -4.35 -24.36
CA LYS A 45 -7.42 -3.51 -25.07
C LYS A 45 -8.29 -2.69 -24.11
N MET A 46 -8.81 -3.33 -23.07
CA MET A 46 -9.60 -2.62 -22.05
C MET A 46 -8.76 -1.55 -21.33
N GLU A 47 -7.53 -1.85 -20.94
CA GLU A 47 -6.66 -0.85 -20.30
C GLU A 47 -6.36 0.32 -21.23
N ASN A 48 -6.10 0.07 -22.51
CA ASN A 48 -5.90 1.13 -23.51
C ASN A 48 -7.17 1.95 -23.80
N GLU A 49 -8.36 1.37 -23.63
CA GLU A 49 -9.63 2.09 -23.84
C GLU A 49 -10.01 2.95 -22.63
N TYR A 50 -9.82 2.44 -21.40
CA TYR A 50 -10.34 3.07 -20.18
C TYR A 50 -9.26 3.67 -19.28
N GLY A 51 -7.99 3.31 -19.45
CA GLY A 51 -6.86 3.83 -18.68
C GLY A 51 -6.33 5.16 -19.23
N ALA A 52 -5.75 5.98 -18.35
CA ALA A 52 -4.99 7.14 -18.80
C ALA A 52 -3.66 6.70 -19.41
N HIS A 53 -3.30 7.22 -20.58
CA HIS A 53 -2.06 6.87 -21.29
C HIS A 53 -0.83 7.59 -20.73
N ASN A 54 -0.68 7.57 -19.41
CA ASN A 54 0.45 8.17 -18.70
C ASN A 54 1.66 7.23 -18.59
N TYR A 55 1.52 6.00 -19.04
CA TYR A 55 2.58 4.98 -19.08
C TYR A 55 2.51 4.20 -20.41
N HIS A 56 3.60 3.53 -20.78
CA HIS A 56 3.62 2.66 -21.94
C HIS A 56 4.09 1.26 -21.51
N PRO A 57 3.16 0.42 -21.02
CA PRO A 57 3.49 -0.91 -20.50
C PRO A 57 4.08 -1.84 -21.57
N LEU A 58 4.90 -2.79 -21.14
CA LEU A 58 5.27 -3.93 -21.99
C LEU A 58 4.03 -4.79 -22.26
N PRO A 59 3.92 -5.43 -23.44
CA PRO A 59 2.75 -6.21 -23.83
C PRO A 59 2.71 -7.57 -23.13
N VAL A 60 2.69 -7.57 -21.81
CA VAL A 60 2.60 -8.76 -20.95
C VAL A 60 1.64 -8.47 -19.82
N VAL A 61 0.64 -9.30 -19.63
CA VAL A 61 -0.31 -9.20 -18.53
C VAL A 61 0.09 -10.15 -17.41
N PHE A 62 0.27 -9.64 -16.20
CA PHE A 62 0.50 -10.46 -15.01
C PHE A 62 -0.84 -10.84 -14.38
N ASP A 63 -1.16 -12.12 -14.36
CA ASP A 63 -2.37 -12.66 -13.71
C ASP A 63 -2.05 -13.23 -12.33
N ARG A 64 -0.97 -14.00 -12.22
CA ARG A 64 -0.50 -14.57 -10.95
C ARG A 64 1.01 -14.54 -10.85
N ALA A 65 1.51 -14.58 -9.61
CA ALA A 65 2.95 -14.57 -9.37
C ALA A 65 3.31 -15.34 -8.10
N HIS A 66 4.51 -15.93 -8.06
CA HIS A 66 5.08 -16.55 -6.87
C HIS A 66 6.62 -16.55 -6.94
N GLY A 67 7.28 -16.06 -5.91
CA GLY A 67 8.73 -15.92 -5.88
C GLY A 67 9.22 -15.01 -7.00
N THR A 68 10.04 -15.54 -7.91
CA THR A 68 10.57 -14.82 -9.07
C THR A 68 9.77 -15.07 -10.36
N ARG A 69 8.70 -15.85 -10.29
CA ARG A 69 7.93 -16.27 -11.45
C ARG A 69 6.59 -15.57 -11.50
N VAL A 70 6.19 -15.20 -12.71
CA VAL A 70 4.88 -14.62 -13.02
C VAL A 70 4.25 -15.37 -14.18
N TRP A 71 2.94 -15.39 -14.26
CA TRP A 71 2.18 -16.05 -15.32
C TRP A 71 1.12 -15.09 -15.86
N ASP A 72 0.94 -15.14 -17.18
CA ASP A 72 -0.17 -14.44 -17.82
C ASP A 72 -1.51 -15.21 -17.69
N PRO A 73 -2.63 -14.65 -18.16
CA PRO A 73 -3.94 -15.30 -18.15
C PRO A 73 -3.96 -16.62 -18.94
N GLU A 74 -3.13 -16.76 -19.96
CA GLU A 74 -2.98 -17.98 -20.77
C GLU A 74 -2.12 -19.05 -20.09
N GLY A 75 -1.51 -18.73 -18.93
CA GLY A 75 -0.67 -19.62 -18.15
C GLY A 75 0.78 -19.68 -18.60
N LYS A 76 1.20 -18.83 -19.52
CA LYS A 76 2.60 -18.74 -19.93
C LYS A 76 3.43 -18.15 -18.80
N GLU A 77 4.55 -18.79 -18.51
CA GLU A 77 5.46 -18.41 -17.43
C GLU A 77 6.55 -17.46 -17.91
N TYR A 78 6.87 -16.48 -17.03
CA TYR A 78 7.97 -15.55 -17.21
C TYR A 78 8.81 -15.45 -15.93
N LEU A 79 10.06 -15.05 -16.05
CA LEU A 79 10.90 -14.64 -14.93
C LEU A 79 10.81 -13.12 -14.76
N ASP A 80 10.48 -12.69 -13.57
CA ASP A 80 10.42 -11.26 -13.24
C ASP A 80 11.79 -10.74 -12.78
N PHE A 81 12.47 -10.03 -13.67
CA PHE A 81 13.72 -9.34 -13.35
C PHE A 81 13.54 -7.87 -12.96
N LEU A 82 12.33 -7.34 -13.04
CA LEU A 82 12.04 -5.97 -12.67
C LEU A 82 11.62 -5.82 -11.20
N SER A 83 10.89 -6.81 -10.68
CA SER A 83 10.41 -6.85 -9.28
C SER A 83 9.72 -5.55 -8.83
N ALA A 84 8.86 -4.98 -9.68
CA ALA A 84 8.20 -3.68 -9.46
C ALA A 84 9.21 -2.59 -9.02
N TYR A 85 10.30 -2.44 -9.78
CA TYR A 85 11.42 -1.53 -9.44
C TYR A 85 12.04 -1.83 -8.07
N SER A 86 12.25 -3.11 -7.77
CA SER A 86 12.78 -3.66 -6.51
C SER A 86 11.84 -3.54 -5.30
N ALA A 87 10.58 -3.15 -5.47
CA ALA A 87 9.60 -3.14 -4.38
C ALA A 87 9.24 -4.57 -3.91
N VAL A 88 9.35 -5.57 -4.79
CA VAL A 88 9.05 -6.98 -4.51
C VAL A 88 10.35 -7.81 -4.42
N ASN A 89 11.41 -7.24 -3.89
CA ASN A 89 12.74 -7.88 -3.79
C ASN A 89 12.78 -9.15 -2.92
N HIS A 90 11.76 -9.38 -2.08
CA HIS A 90 11.58 -10.61 -1.29
C HIS A 90 10.81 -11.70 -2.06
N GLY A 91 10.46 -11.45 -3.32
CA GLY A 91 9.65 -12.32 -4.17
C GLY A 91 8.15 -12.09 -4.04
N HIS A 92 7.45 -12.40 -5.12
CA HIS A 92 5.98 -12.31 -5.18
C HIS A 92 5.33 -13.27 -4.19
N CYS A 93 4.24 -12.82 -3.57
CA CYS A 93 3.40 -13.62 -2.67
C CYS A 93 4.19 -14.33 -1.56
N HIS A 94 5.21 -13.66 -1.00
CA HIS A 94 6.01 -14.26 0.07
C HIS A 94 5.12 -14.69 1.25
N PRO A 95 5.13 -15.96 1.67
CA PRO A 95 4.11 -16.52 2.58
C PRO A 95 4.06 -15.80 3.93
N ALA A 96 5.19 -15.40 4.50
CA ALA A 96 5.21 -14.67 5.77
C ALA A 96 4.61 -13.26 5.63
N VAL A 97 4.84 -12.57 4.50
CA VAL A 97 4.28 -11.23 4.25
C VAL A 97 2.77 -11.32 4.03
N VAL A 98 2.32 -12.25 3.17
CA VAL A 98 0.90 -12.47 2.88
C VAL A 98 0.15 -12.92 4.14
N GLY A 99 0.70 -13.85 4.92
CA GLY A 99 0.10 -14.31 6.16
C GLY A 99 -0.06 -13.18 7.18
N THR A 100 0.94 -12.31 7.32
CA THR A 100 0.88 -11.13 8.19
C THR A 100 -0.18 -10.13 7.72
N LEU A 101 -0.26 -9.88 6.40
CA LEU A 101 -1.26 -9.00 5.79
C LEU A 101 -2.68 -9.50 6.09
N ILE A 102 -2.95 -10.78 5.87
CA ILE A 102 -4.27 -11.40 6.14
C ILE A 102 -4.63 -11.26 7.62
N ALA A 103 -3.72 -11.64 8.52
CA ALA A 103 -3.95 -11.57 9.96
C ALA A 103 -4.21 -10.12 10.43
N GLN A 104 -3.46 -9.15 9.90
CA GLN A 104 -3.65 -7.75 10.27
C GLN A 104 -4.92 -7.16 9.65
N ALA A 105 -5.26 -7.50 8.40
CA ALA A 105 -6.47 -7.02 7.72
C ALA A 105 -7.75 -7.47 8.45
N GLN A 106 -7.75 -8.68 9.01
CA GLN A 106 -8.85 -9.18 9.83
C GLN A 106 -8.96 -8.50 11.20
N LYS A 107 -7.90 -7.86 11.68
CA LYS A 107 -7.86 -7.19 12.98
C LYS A 107 -8.14 -5.69 12.88
N LEU A 108 -7.43 -5.00 11.98
CA LEU A 108 -7.54 -3.55 11.77
C LEU A 108 -6.89 -3.18 10.44
N THR A 109 -7.67 -2.63 9.52
CA THR A 109 -7.18 -2.21 8.20
C THR A 109 -6.66 -0.78 8.19
N LEU A 110 -7.38 0.16 8.82
CA LEU A 110 -7.05 1.58 8.80
C LEU A 110 -7.49 2.25 10.11
N SER A 111 -6.60 2.99 10.74
CA SER A 111 -6.88 3.73 11.98
C SER A 111 -6.84 5.25 11.84
N SER A 112 -6.46 5.80 10.69
CA SER A 112 -6.04 7.20 10.54
C SER A 112 -4.84 7.58 11.42
N ARG A 113 -4.12 8.64 11.05
CA ARG A 113 -3.05 9.22 11.89
C ARG A 113 -3.57 10.13 13.00
N ALA A 114 -4.89 10.33 13.08
CA ALA A 114 -5.52 10.99 14.20
C ALA A 114 -5.48 10.15 15.50
N PHE A 115 -5.22 8.84 15.36
CA PHE A 115 -5.14 7.90 16.48
C PHE A 115 -3.81 7.14 16.48
N TYR A 116 -3.37 6.72 17.66
CA TYR A 116 -2.31 5.72 17.77
C TYR A 116 -2.82 4.34 17.35
N ASN A 117 -1.93 3.52 16.80
CA ASN A 117 -2.22 2.10 16.59
C ASN A 117 -1.06 1.22 17.08
N SER A 118 -1.40 -0.01 17.42
CA SER A 118 -0.47 -0.95 18.05
C SER A 118 0.68 -1.41 17.16
N VAL A 119 0.54 -1.32 15.84
CA VAL A 119 1.54 -1.82 14.87
C VAL A 119 2.54 -0.74 14.52
N PHE A 120 2.08 0.50 14.30
CA PHE A 120 2.95 1.59 13.85
C PHE A 120 4.07 1.91 14.84
N ALA A 121 3.79 1.93 16.14
CA ALA A 121 4.80 2.21 17.15
C ALA A 121 5.92 1.15 17.14
N GLN A 122 5.56 -0.13 17.00
CA GLN A 122 6.52 -1.24 16.90
C GLN A 122 7.34 -1.16 15.61
N PHE A 123 6.70 -0.85 14.49
CA PHE A 123 7.36 -0.62 13.21
C PHE A 123 8.37 0.53 13.30
N ALA A 124 7.94 1.69 13.82
CA ALA A 124 8.79 2.86 13.96
C ALA A 124 10.03 2.57 14.82
N LYS A 125 9.86 1.92 15.97
CA LYS A 125 10.97 1.49 16.83
C LYS A 125 11.93 0.58 16.07
N ARG A 126 11.41 -0.46 15.43
CA ARG A 126 12.25 -1.44 14.72
C ARG A 126 13.05 -0.82 13.58
N VAL A 127 12.42 0.05 12.78
CA VAL A 127 13.09 0.70 11.63
C VAL A 127 14.17 1.67 12.11
N THR A 128 13.88 2.48 13.11
CA THR A 128 14.88 3.44 13.64
C THR A 128 16.09 2.72 14.28
N GLU A 129 15.84 1.64 15.02
CA GLU A 129 16.92 0.81 15.57
C GLU A 129 17.77 0.15 14.47
N LEU A 130 17.14 -0.36 13.42
CA LEU A 130 17.80 -1.03 12.30
C LEU A 130 18.67 -0.06 11.47
N LEU A 131 18.09 1.09 11.14
CA LEU A 131 18.71 2.06 10.24
C LEU A 131 19.54 3.13 10.97
N LYS A 132 19.56 3.12 12.31
CA LYS A 132 20.28 4.08 13.15
C LYS A 132 19.88 5.54 12.95
N TYR A 133 18.58 5.77 12.81
CA TYR A 133 17.98 7.10 12.79
C TYR A 133 17.13 7.34 14.04
N ASP A 134 16.95 8.61 14.42
CA ASP A 134 16.17 8.97 15.61
C ASP A 134 14.67 8.81 15.40
N MET A 135 14.18 9.07 14.18
CA MET A 135 12.75 9.07 13.84
C MET A 135 12.52 8.55 12.42
N VAL A 136 11.29 8.07 12.18
CA VAL A 136 10.81 7.66 10.85
C VAL A 136 9.50 8.35 10.52
N LEU A 137 9.37 8.82 9.29
CA LEU A 137 8.13 9.34 8.72
C LEU A 137 7.80 8.52 7.46
N PRO A 138 6.93 7.52 7.55
CA PRO A 138 6.54 6.72 6.37
C PRO A 138 5.60 7.51 5.48
N MET A 139 5.74 7.30 4.17
CA MET A 139 4.89 7.83 3.11
C MET A 139 4.26 6.68 2.32
N ASN A 140 3.22 6.97 1.54
CA ASN A 140 2.54 5.94 0.75
C ASN A 140 3.33 5.53 -0.49
N THR A 141 4.10 6.44 -1.06
CA THR A 141 4.88 6.20 -2.28
C THR A 141 6.30 6.73 -2.16
N GLY A 142 7.20 6.24 -3.02
CA GLY A 142 8.56 6.78 -3.14
C GLY A 142 8.59 8.25 -3.55
N ALA A 143 7.70 8.67 -4.46
CA ALA A 143 7.57 10.06 -4.88
C ALA A 143 7.21 10.98 -3.70
N GLU A 144 6.22 10.60 -2.89
CA GLU A 144 5.85 11.34 -1.68
C GLU A 144 6.98 11.42 -0.66
N ALA A 145 7.75 10.34 -0.50
CA ALA A 145 8.90 10.31 0.41
C ALA A 145 9.99 11.27 -0.05
N VAL A 146 10.34 11.27 -1.33
CA VAL A 146 11.34 12.19 -1.93
C VAL A 146 10.88 13.64 -1.83
N GLU A 147 9.64 13.95 -2.19
CA GLU A 147 9.08 15.30 -2.06
C GLU A 147 9.13 15.79 -0.61
N THR A 148 8.72 14.94 0.31
CA THR A 148 8.73 15.26 1.76
C THR A 148 10.15 15.51 2.25
N ALA A 149 11.11 14.68 1.86
CA ALA A 149 12.52 14.85 2.22
C ALA A 149 13.08 16.19 1.69
N MET A 150 12.80 16.54 0.43
CA MET A 150 13.22 17.80 -0.15
C MET A 150 12.59 19.02 0.57
N LYS A 151 11.29 18.97 0.83
CA LYS A 151 10.57 20.02 1.56
C LYS A 151 11.11 20.18 2.99
N LEU A 152 11.36 19.07 3.67
CA LEU A 152 11.93 19.06 5.01
C LEU A 152 13.35 19.64 5.03
N ALA A 153 14.22 19.23 4.12
CA ALA A 153 15.59 19.73 4.01
C ALA A 153 15.61 21.25 3.74
N ARG A 154 14.76 21.74 2.84
CA ARG A 154 14.64 23.18 2.56
C ARG A 154 14.13 23.95 3.77
N LYS A 155 13.07 23.46 4.43
CA LYS A 155 12.53 24.10 5.65
C LYS A 155 13.58 24.15 6.76
N TRP A 156 14.31 23.05 6.97
CA TRP A 156 15.40 23.01 7.94
C TRP A 156 16.52 24.01 7.60
N ALA A 157 16.90 24.15 6.32
CA ALA A 157 17.90 25.12 5.87
C ALA A 157 17.48 26.56 6.23
N TYR A 158 16.23 26.93 5.99
CA TYR A 158 15.73 28.26 6.31
C TYR A 158 15.62 28.47 7.83
N VAL A 159 14.96 27.55 8.54
CA VAL A 159 14.58 27.76 9.95
C VAL A 159 15.75 27.49 10.91
N LYS A 160 16.61 26.53 10.61
CA LYS A 160 17.69 26.10 11.51
C LYS A 160 19.10 26.56 11.08
N LYS A 161 19.35 26.64 9.77
CA LYS A 161 20.64 27.07 9.22
C LYS A 161 20.70 28.57 8.88
N GLY A 162 19.57 29.26 8.91
CA GLY A 162 19.52 30.70 8.59
C GLY A 162 19.84 31.02 7.12
N VAL A 163 19.64 30.06 6.23
CA VAL A 163 19.80 30.30 4.78
C VAL A 163 18.80 31.39 4.36
N PRO A 164 19.22 32.44 3.65
CA PRO A 164 18.31 33.50 3.20
C PRO A 164 17.17 32.95 2.33
N GLU A 165 16.03 33.64 2.32
CA GLU A 165 14.88 33.26 1.52
C GLU A 165 15.28 33.02 0.04
N ASP A 166 14.71 31.98 -0.56
CA ASP A 166 14.96 31.50 -1.94
C ASP A 166 16.41 31.08 -2.27
N LYS A 167 17.28 30.96 -1.28
CA LYS A 167 18.68 30.52 -1.49
C LYS A 167 18.94 29.05 -1.17
N ALA A 168 18.00 28.33 -0.53
CA ALA A 168 18.17 26.89 -0.31
C ALA A 168 18.08 26.12 -1.64
N ARG A 169 19.15 25.40 -1.97
CA ARG A 169 19.27 24.59 -3.18
C ARG A 169 19.32 23.10 -2.85
N VAL A 170 18.71 22.30 -3.70
CA VAL A 170 18.82 20.84 -3.68
C VAL A 170 19.54 20.43 -4.96
N LEU A 171 20.57 19.62 -4.82
CA LEU A 171 21.31 19.05 -5.96
C LEU A 171 20.84 17.62 -6.16
N SER A 172 20.62 17.22 -7.41
CA SER A 172 20.30 15.87 -7.83
C SER A 172 21.24 15.42 -8.94
N ALA A 173 21.57 14.13 -8.96
CA ALA A 173 22.24 13.54 -10.11
C ALA A 173 21.25 13.44 -11.29
N THR A 174 21.74 13.68 -12.49
CA THR A 174 21.01 13.50 -13.76
C THR A 174 21.47 12.22 -14.43
#